data_5a399c9b63b5648d9450716747d7afba
#
_entry.id   5a399c9b63b5648d9450716747d7afba
#
_cell.length_a   1.000
_cell.length_b   1.000
_cell.length_c   1.000
_cell.angle_alpha   90.00
_cell.angle_beta   90.00
_cell.angle_gamma   90.00
#
_symmetry.space_group_name_H-M   'P 1'
#
loop_
_entity.id
_entity.type
_entity.pdbx_description
1 polymer ?
#
loop_
_entity_poly.entity_id
_entity_poly.type
_entity_poly.pdbx_seq_one_letter_code
_entity_poly.pdbx_strand_id
1 'polypeptide(L)'
;MKAFNLSDIELTKYLFFTGKGGVGKTSIACATAVGLADKGKKILLISTDPASNLQDVFDQSLNGHGTAISEVPGLTVVNLDPEQAAAEYRESVIAPFRGKLPESVIQNMEEQLSGSCTVEIAAFNEFSDFITDADKAKEYDHIIFDTAPTGHTLRMLQLPSAWSTFISESTHGASCLGQLSGLEERKGIYKQAVETLSNTSATRLVLVSRPEISPLKEAARSSSELQLLGIKNQLLVINGILQQLNEADDVSRQLHNRQQKALQGMPAELSEYPMYSVPLRSYNLSDIANIRRMLYSDSLADDICYQPVSGAKSIDDLVNDLYTSGKRVVFTMGKGGVGKTTLATEIALKLTKLGAKVHLTTTDPANHLNYDLAIKSGITVSHIDEAEVLENYKNEVRSKAAETMTAEDMEYIEEDLRSPCTQEIAVFKAFAEIVDKADNEIVVIDTA
;
A
#
# COMPACT_ATOMS: atom_id res chain seq x y z
N MET A 1 17.08 -19.83 8.28
CA MET A 1 16.94 -18.69 7.37
C MET A 1 18.23 -18.58 6.56
N LYS A 2 18.12 -18.50 5.22
CA LYS A 2 19.28 -18.38 4.31
C LYS A 2 19.49 -16.90 3.97
N ALA A 3 20.71 -16.52 3.55
CA ALA A 3 20.92 -15.19 2.97
C ALA A 3 20.10 -15.05 1.68
N PHE A 4 19.56 -13.84 1.42
CA PHE A 4 18.80 -13.55 0.21
C PHE A 4 19.77 -13.49 -0.97
N ASN A 5 19.76 -14.51 -1.81
CA ASN A 5 20.59 -14.62 -2.99
C ASN A 5 19.72 -15.05 -4.17
N LEU A 6 19.79 -14.28 -5.26
CA LEU A 6 18.98 -14.52 -6.45
C LEU A 6 19.27 -15.86 -7.14
N SER A 7 20.43 -16.48 -6.87
CA SER A 7 20.76 -17.80 -7.41
C SER A 7 20.10 -18.95 -6.66
N ASP A 8 19.63 -18.71 -5.44
CA ASP A 8 19.01 -19.71 -4.56
C ASP A 8 17.48 -19.66 -4.56
N ILE A 9 16.93 -18.72 -5.33
CA ILE A 9 15.49 -18.49 -5.42
C ILE A 9 15.02 -18.94 -6.79
N GLU A 10 14.01 -19.81 -6.80
CA GLU A 10 13.31 -20.14 -8.03
C GLU A 10 12.46 -18.95 -8.45
N LEU A 11 12.87 -18.26 -9.51
CA LEU A 11 12.22 -17.07 -10.02
C LEU A 11 11.16 -17.42 -11.05
N THR A 12 9.98 -16.85 -10.88
CA THR A 12 8.88 -16.98 -11.83
C THR A 12 8.85 -15.77 -12.78
N LYS A 13 7.95 -15.79 -13.76
CA LYS A 13 7.76 -14.70 -14.70
C LYS A 13 7.39 -13.40 -14.01
N TYR A 14 6.44 -13.47 -13.07
CA TYR A 14 5.94 -12.34 -12.30
C TYR A 14 6.37 -12.47 -10.84
N LEU A 15 6.97 -11.40 -10.32
CA LEU A 15 7.42 -11.29 -8.93
C LEU A 15 6.74 -10.10 -8.28
N PHE A 16 6.00 -10.33 -7.23
CA PHE A 16 5.29 -9.28 -6.47
C PHE A 16 5.95 -9.07 -5.12
N PHE A 17 6.46 -7.86 -4.88
CA PHE A 17 7.04 -7.49 -3.59
C PHE A 17 6.00 -6.75 -2.77
N THR A 18 5.57 -7.33 -1.66
CA THR A 18 4.57 -6.77 -0.75
C THR A 18 5.03 -6.81 0.70
N GLY A 19 4.40 -6.04 1.55
CA GLY A 19 4.72 -5.94 2.98
C GLY A 19 4.34 -4.58 3.55
N LYS A 20 4.39 -4.45 4.87
CA LYS A 20 4.09 -3.20 5.57
C LYS A 20 4.93 -2.02 5.04
N GLY A 21 4.43 -0.80 5.22
CA GLY A 21 5.21 0.40 4.92
C GLY A 21 6.54 0.43 5.68
N GLY A 22 7.64 0.84 5.01
CA GLY A 22 8.96 1.01 5.60
C GLY A 22 9.78 -0.27 5.85
N VAL A 23 9.32 -1.45 5.42
CA VAL A 23 10.07 -2.70 5.55
C VAL A 23 11.18 -2.87 4.52
N GLY A 24 11.21 -2.03 3.48
CA GLY A 24 12.22 -2.04 2.41
C GLY A 24 11.81 -2.83 1.17
N LYS A 25 10.51 -2.90 0.85
CA LYS A 25 10.00 -3.53 -0.39
C LYS A 25 10.71 -3.02 -1.63
N THR A 26 10.63 -1.71 -1.85
CA THR A 26 11.26 -1.01 -3.00
C THR A 26 12.73 -1.32 -3.11
N SER A 27 13.47 -1.28 -1.99
CA SER A 27 14.91 -1.57 -1.99
C SER A 27 15.21 -3.00 -2.44
N ILE A 28 14.45 -4.00 -1.96
CA ILE A 28 14.65 -5.40 -2.33
C ILE A 28 14.17 -5.66 -3.76
N ALA A 29 13.07 -5.04 -4.19
CA ALA A 29 12.58 -5.12 -5.56
C ALA A 29 13.62 -4.53 -6.54
N CYS A 30 14.14 -3.32 -6.27
CA CYS A 30 15.21 -2.69 -7.06
C CYS A 30 16.48 -3.56 -7.09
N ALA A 31 16.93 -4.06 -5.93
CA ALA A 31 18.10 -4.92 -5.87
C ALA A 31 17.91 -6.22 -6.67
N THR A 32 16.72 -6.81 -6.64
CA THR A 32 16.36 -7.98 -7.44
C THR A 32 16.39 -7.64 -8.92
N ALA A 33 15.77 -6.51 -9.33
CA ALA A 33 15.72 -6.07 -10.72
C ALA A 33 17.11 -5.78 -11.28
N VAL A 34 17.90 -4.97 -10.57
CA VAL A 34 19.29 -4.66 -10.96
C VAL A 34 20.16 -5.91 -11.00
N GLY A 35 20.08 -6.76 -9.97
CA GLY A 35 20.88 -7.97 -9.91
C GLY A 35 20.54 -9.01 -11.00
N LEU A 36 19.32 -9.06 -11.49
CA LEU A 36 18.93 -9.89 -12.62
C LEU A 36 19.36 -9.28 -13.96
N ALA A 37 19.21 -7.96 -14.11
CA ALA A 37 19.68 -7.25 -15.29
C ALA A 37 21.20 -7.35 -15.45
N ASP A 38 21.97 -7.23 -14.36
CA ASP A 38 23.43 -7.42 -14.34
C ASP A 38 23.84 -8.86 -14.74
N LYS A 39 22.93 -9.84 -14.60
CA LYS A 39 23.10 -11.22 -15.12
C LYS A 39 22.64 -11.39 -16.58
N GLY A 40 22.36 -10.30 -17.29
CA GLY A 40 21.95 -10.30 -18.69
C GLY A 40 20.48 -10.61 -18.94
N LYS A 41 19.62 -10.54 -17.92
CA LYS A 41 18.18 -10.70 -18.06
C LYS A 41 17.51 -9.40 -18.48
N LYS A 42 16.44 -9.49 -19.27
CA LYS A 42 15.57 -8.36 -19.57
C LYS A 42 14.51 -8.24 -18.49
N ILE A 43 14.51 -7.13 -17.76
CA ILE A 43 13.67 -6.92 -16.59
C ILE A 43 12.77 -5.70 -16.79
N LEU A 44 11.49 -5.87 -16.46
CA LEU A 44 10.55 -4.77 -16.28
C LEU A 44 10.27 -4.63 -14.79
N LEU A 45 10.62 -3.48 -14.21
CA LEU A 45 10.28 -3.12 -12.83
C LEU A 45 9.14 -2.10 -12.86
N ILE A 46 8.03 -2.42 -12.22
CA ILE A 46 6.81 -1.60 -12.16
C ILE A 46 6.57 -1.21 -10.70
N SER A 47 6.48 0.09 -10.42
CA SER A 47 5.97 0.56 -9.13
C SER A 47 4.49 0.90 -9.25
N THR A 48 3.71 0.38 -8.31
CA THR A 48 2.31 0.76 -8.11
C THR A 48 2.13 1.62 -6.84
N ASP A 49 3.23 2.01 -6.20
CA ASP A 49 3.23 2.90 -5.05
C ASP A 49 3.26 4.35 -5.53
N PRO A 50 2.18 5.16 -5.36
CA PRO A 50 2.19 6.57 -5.77
C PRO A 50 3.24 7.40 -5.04
N ALA A 51 3.67 6.96 -3.84
CA ALA A 51 4.77 7.57 -3.08
C ALA A 51 6.13 6.91 -3.38
N SER A 52 6.27 6.28 -4.55
CA SER A 52 7.50 5.63 -4.99
C SER A 52 8.67 6.62 -5.02
N ASN A 53 9.84 6.17 -4.60
CA ASN A 53 11.10 6.90 -4.72
C ASN A 53 12.04 6.28 -5.77
N LEU A 54 11.49 5.60 -6.77
CA LEU A 54 12.29 4.98 -7.83
C LEU A 54 13.08 6.02 -8.64
N GLN A 55 12.52 7.22 -8.84
CA GLN A 55 13.23 8.32 -9.51
C GLN A 55 14.52 8.72 -8.76
N ASP A 56 14.46 8.76 -7.41
CA ASP A 56 15.64 9.05 -6.59
C ASP A 56 16.68 7.92 -6.66
N VAL A 57 16.20 6.65 -6.66
CA VAL A 57 17.07 5.46 -6.71
C VAL A 57 17.83 5.37 -8.03
N PHE A 58 17.17 5.67 -9.16
CA PHE A 58 17.75 5.57 -10.49
C PHE A 58 18.31 6.87 -11.04
N ASP A 59 18.20 7.96 -10.26
CA ASP A 59 18.60 9.34 -10.67
C ASP A 59 18.12 9.68 -12.07
N GLN A 60 16.89 9.31 -12.39
CA GLN A 60 16.29 9.46 -13.72
C GLN A 60 14.80 9.72 -13.62
N SER A 61 14.29 10.64 -14.46
CA SER A 61 12.85 10.86 -14.57
C SER A 61 12.18 9.62 -15.17
N LEU A 62 11.19 9.08 -14.47
CA LEU A 62 10.43 7.89 -14.84
C LEU A 62 9.04 8.30 -15.33
N ASN A 63 8.45 7.46 -16.19
CA ASN A 63 7.08 7.64 -16.69
C ASN A 63 6.27 6.36 -16.64
N GLY A 64 4.98 6.44 -16.93
CA GLY A 64 4.05 5.30 -16.95
C GLY A 64 4.24 4.33 -18.13
N HIS A 65 4.97 4.73 -19.18
CA HIS A 65 5.14 3.91 -20.39
C HIS A 65 6.42 3.07 -20.40
N GLY A 66 7.34 3.33 -19.46
CA GLY A 66 8.62 2.62 -19.34
C GLY A 66 9.82 3.44 -19.76
N THR A 67 10.79 3.52 -18.85
CA THR A 67 12.06 4.22 -19.04
C THR A 67 13.19 3.22 -18.93
N ALA A 68 14.01 3.09 -19.98
CA ALA A 68 15.20 2.24 -19.92
C ALA A 68 16.27 2.92 -19.05
N ILE A 69 16.85 2.17 -18.12
CA ILE A 69 17.85 2.68 -17.20
C ILE A 69 19.24 2.57 -17.86
N SER A 70 19.86 3.70 -18.15
CA SER A 70 21.12 3.76 -18.88
C SER A 70 22.28 3.04 -18.17
N GLU A 71 22.33 3.12 -16.83
CA GLU A 71 23.37 2.50 -16.01
C GLU A 71 23.16 0.99 -15.76
N VAL A 72 21.98 0.45 -16.12
CA VAL A 72 21.61 -0.96 -15.94
C VAL A 72 21.03 -1.52 -17.23
N PRO A 73 21.87 -1.94 -18.19
CA PRO A 73 21.40 -2.49 -19.45
C PRO A 73 20.45 -3.66 -19.24
N GLY A 74 19.32 -3.63 -19.93
CA GLY A 74 18.27 -4.65 -19.80
C GLY A 74 17.20 -4.37 -18.74
N LEU A 75 17.33 -3.28 -17.96
CA LEU A 75 16.30 -2.82 -17.02
C LEU A 75 15.45 -1.70 -17.62
N THR A 76 14.15 -1.92 -17.65
CA THR A 76 13.13 -0.90 -17.91
C THR A 76 12.33 -0.68 -16.64
N VAL A 77 12.07 0.57 -16.29
CA VAL A 77 11.31 0.94 -15.08
C VAL A 77 10.07 1.72 -15.48
N VAL A 78 8.93 1.31 -14.91
CA VAL A 78 7.64 1.98 -15.02
C VAL A 78 7.25 2.49 -13.63
N ASN A 79 6.88 3.75 -13.55
CA ASN A 79 6.27 4.33 -12.35
C ASN A 79 4.82 4.68 -12.70
N LEU A 80 3.87 3.87 -12.24
CA LEU A 80 2.45 4.10 -12.50
C LEU A 80 2.01 5.36 -11.76
N ASP A 81 1.38 6.26 -12.48
CA ASP A 81 0.73 7.45 -11.95
C ASP A 81 -0.78 7.25 -11.98
N PRO A 82 -1.42 7.00 -10.82
CA PRO A 82 -2.85 6.74 -10.76
C PRO A 82 -3.72 7.91 -11.27
N GLU A 83 -3.26 9.14 -11.11
CA GLU A 83 -3.99 10.32 -11.59
C GLU A 83 -3.91 10.44 -13.13
N GLN A 84 -2.72 10.21 -13.70
CA GLN A 84 -2.55 10.15 -15.14
C GLN A 84 -3.36 9.01 -15.74
N ALA A 85 -3.30 7.81 -15.15
CA ALA A 85 -4.09 6.65 -15.58
C ALA A 85 -5.60 6.96 -15.56
N ALA A 86 -6.08 7.63 -14.50
CA ALA A 86 -7.48 8.04 -14.39
C ALA A 86 -7.86 9.07 -15.46
N ALA A 87 -6.99 10.02 -15.78
CA ALA A 87 -7.23 11.01 -16.83
C ALA A 87 -7.31 10.35 -18.21
N GLU A 88 -6.38 9.45 -18.52
CA GLU A 88 -6.36 8.68 -19.78
C GLU A 88 -7.59 7.76 -19.90
N TYR A 89 -7.93 7.06 -18.82
CA TYR A 89 -9.13 6.22 -18.77
C TYR A 89 -10.41 7.05 -19.02
N ARG A 90 -10.57 8.17 -18.31
CA ARG A 90 -11.68 9.10 -18.46
C ARG A 90 -11.83 9.58 -19.90
N GLU A 91 -10.74 10.03 -20.51
CA GLU A 91 -10.75 10.47 -21.90
C GLU A 91 -11.08 9.32 -22.85
N SER A 92 -10.57 8.12 -22.62
CA SER A 92 -10.89 6.95 -23.46
C SER A 92 -12.39 6.61 -23.46
N VAL A 93 -13.06 6.79 -22.32
CA VAL A 93 -14.51 6.58 -22.19
C VAL A 93 -15.31 7.71 -22.85
N ILE A 94 -14.88 8.96 -22.72
CA ILE A 94 -15.65 10.13 -23.13
C ILE A 94 -15.39 10.52 -24.60
N ALA A 95 -14.17 10.35 -25.10
CA ALA A 95 -13.79 10.78 -26.46
C ALA A 95 -14.72 10.28 -27.58
N PRO A 96 -15.26 9.03 -27.56
CA PRO A 96 -16.20 8.55 -28.58
C PRO A 96 -17.52 9.35 -28.64
N PHE A 97 -17.87 10.07 -27.58
CA PHE A 97 -19.12 10.82 -27.43
C PHE A 97 -18.94 12.33 -27.65
N ARG A 98 -17.71 12.85 -27.59
CA ARG A 98 -17.44 14.27 -27.86
C ARG A 98 -17.88 14.66 -29.27
N GLY A 99 -18.65 15.74 -29.35
CA GLY A 99 -19.26 16.22 -30.60
C GLY A 99 -20.47 15.43 -31.11
N LYS A 100 -20.86 14.35 -30.43
CA LYS A 100 -22.07 13.57 -30.73
C LYS A 100 -23.19 13.81 -29.71
N LEU A 101 -22.83 14.08 -28.46
CA LEU A 101 -23.77 14.37 -27.39
C LEU A 101 -23.70 15.85 -26.98
N PRO A 102 -24.78 16.40 -26.39
CA PRO A 102 -24.78 17.77 -25.82
C PRO A 102 -23.68 17.94 -24.78
N GLU A 103 -23.09 19.14 -24.69
CA GLU A 103 -22.01 19.46 -23.75
C GLU A 103 -22.38 19.19 -22.29
N SER A 104 -23.64 19.44 -21.90
CA SER A 104 -24.13 19.14 -20.55
C SER A 104 -24.11 17.65 -20.20
N VAL A 105 -24.27 16.78 -21.20
CA VAL A 105 -24.17 15.33 -21.01
C VAL A 105 -22.69 14.93 -20.86
N ILE A 106 -21.80 15.52 -21.65
CA ILE A 106 -20.35 15.29 -21.55
C ILE A 106 -19.85 15.74 -20.16
N GLN A 107 -20.25 16.90 -19.67
CA GLN A 107 -19.90 17.39 -18.34
C GLN A 107 -20.38 16.44 -17.23
N ASN A 108 -21.62 15.93 -17.32
CA ASN A 108 -22.09 14.93 -16.36
C ASN A 108 -21.27 13.64 -16.39
N MET A 109 -20.86 13.19 -17.58
CA MET A 109 -19.98 12.02 -17.71
C MET A 109 -18.61 12.29 -17.06
N GLU A 110 -18.03 13.47 -17.28
CA GLU A 110 -16.76 13.89 -16.65
C GLU A 110 -16.87 13.92 -15.14
N GLU A 111 -17.98 14.45 -14.61
CA GLU A 111 -18.24 14.49 -13.17
C GLU A 111 -18.38 13.08 -12.58
N GLN A 112 -19.15 12.20 -13.19
CA GLN A 112 -19.29 10.81 -12.74
C GLN A 112 -17.96 10.06 -12.74
N LEU A 113 -17.09 10.30 -13.73
CA LEU A 113 -15.77 9.69 -13.84
C LEU A 113 -14.65 10.45 -13.09
N SER A 114 -15.00 11.45 -12.26
CA SER A 114 -14.01 12.20 -11.46
C SER A 114 -13.77 11.61 -10.07
N GLY A 115 -14.53 10.59 -9.66
CA GLY A 115 -14.44 9.96 -8.36
C GLY A 115 -13.19 9.12 -8.15
N SER A 116 -12.88 8.81 -6.89
CA SER A 116 -11.75 7.95 -6.48
C SER A 116 -11.83 6.55 -7.10
N CYS A 117 -13.03 6.02 -7.30
CA CYS A 117 -13.26 4.74 -7.97
C CYS A 117 -12.68 4.70 -9.39
N THR A 118 -12.73 5.81 -10.12
CA THR A 118 -12.14 5.91 -11.46
C THR A 118 -10.61 5.77 -11.39
N VAL A 119 -9.99 6.37 -10.38
CA VAL A 119 -8.54 6.27 -10.17
C VAL A 119 -8.13 4.82 -9.88
N GLU A 120 -8.89 4.12 -9.04
CA GLU A 120 -8.61 2.71 -8.72
C GLU A 120 -8.79 1.79 -9.92
N ILE A 121 -9.88 1.96 -10.68
CA ILE A 121 -10.13 1.17 -11.89
C ILE A 121 -9.08 1.43 -12.96
N ALA A 122 -8.69 2.68 -13.17
CA ALA A 122 -7.66 3.02 -14.12
C ALA A 122 -6.29 2.40 -13.75
N ALA A 123 -5.87 2.55 -12.51
CA ALA A 123 -4.65 1.93 -12.01
C ALA A 123 -4.70 0.39 -12.12
N PHE A 124 -5.87 -0.20 -11.83
CA PHE A 124 -6.08 -1.63 -11.97
C PHE A 124 -6.08 -2.10 -13.44
N ASN A 125 -6.62 -1.30 -14.35
CA ASN A 125 -6.58 -1.59 -15.78
C ASN A 125 -5.13 -1.65 -16.28
N GLU A 126 -4.32 -0.64 -15.96
CA GLU A 126 -2.90 -0.65 -16.33
C GLU A 126 -2.16 -1.85 -15.72
N PHE A 127 -2.38 -2.13 -14.45
CA PHE A 127 -1.82 -3.30 -13.78
C PHE A 127 -2.21 -4.61 -14.48
N SER A 128 -3.49 -4.78 -14.84
CA SER A 128 -3.99 -5.97 -15.52
C SER A 128 -3.38 -6.13 -16.91
N ASP A 129 -3.20 -5.04 -17.65
CA ASP A 129 -2.57 -5.04 -18.96
C ASP A 129 -1.11 -5.51 -18.90
N PHE A 130 -0.34 -5.13 -17.85
CA PHE A 130 1.02 -5.65 -17.66
C PHE A 130 1.08 -7.15 -17.36
N ILE A 131 0.05 -7.71 -16.75
CA ILE A 131 -0.01 -9.15 -16.40
C ILE A 131 -0.54 -9.99 -17.57
N THR A 132 -1.45 -9.45 -18.38
CA THR A 132 -2.17 -10.20 -19.41
C THR A 132 -1.65 -9.96 -20.83
N ASP A 133 -0.85 -8.91 -21.06
CA ASP A 133 -0.25 -8.63 -22.37
C ASP A 133 0.82 -9.67 -22.70
N ALA A 134 0.46 -10.59 -23.61
CA ALA A 134 1.34 -11.67 -24.03
C ALA A 134 2.62 -11.19 -24.77
N ASP A 135 2.58 -10.01 -25.40
CA ASP A 135 3.74 -9.47 -26.13
C ASP A 135 4.73 -8.82 -25.15
N LYS A 136 4.28 -8.03 -24.20
CA LYS A 136 5.10 -7.57 -23.08
C LYS A 136 5.67 -8.75 -22.29
N ALA A 137 4.87 -9.78 -22.04
CA ALA A 137 5.36 -10.98 -21.36
C ALA A 137 6.48 -11.68 -22.13
N LYS A 138 6.52 -11.64 -23.45
CA LYS A 138 7.61 -12.23 -24.26
C LYS A 138 8.87 -11.36 -24.30
N GLU A 139 8.72 -10.04 -24.18
CA GLU A 139 9.81 -9.08 -24.27
C GLU A 139 10.79 -9.15 -23.11
N TYR A 140 10.27 -9.39 -21.88
CA TYR A 140 11.05 -9.42 -20.64
C TYR A 140 11.21 -10.85 -20.12
N ASP A 141 12.32 -11.17 -19.47
CA ASP A 141 12.50 -12.46 -18.77
C ASP A 141 11.66 -12.48 -17.49
N HIS A 142 11.67 -11.38 -16.73
CA HIS A 142 10.88 -11.22 -15.50
C HIS A 142 10.22 -9.83 -15.45
N ILE A 143 9.03 -9.81 -14.86
CA ILE A 143 8.27 -8.59 -14.56
C ILE A 143 8.14 -8.52 -13.04
N ILE A 144 8.67 -7.44 -12.46
CA ILE A 144 8.77 -7.23 -11.02
C ILE A 144 7.83 -6.10 -10.62
N PHE A 145 6.93 -6.35 -9.68
CA PHE A 145 6.03 -5.36 -9.13
C PHE A 145 6.51 -4.94 -7.73
N ASP A 146 6.92 -3.68 -7.60
CA ASP A 146 7.08 -3.01 -6.31
C ASP A 146 5.73 -2.41 -5.93
N THR A 147 5.07 -3.02 -4.94
CA THR A 147 3.70 -2.66 -4.64
C THR A 147 3.62 -1.64 -3.50
N ALA A 148 2.54 -0.88 -3.48
CA ALA A 148 2.14 -0.04 -2.35
C ALA A 148 2.09 -0.86 -1.03
N PRO A 149 1.98 -0.25 0.16
CA PRO A 149 1.78 -0.98 1.42
C PRO A 149 0.64 -1.99 1.37
N THR A 150 0.73 -3.06 2.17
CA THR A 150 -0.12 -4.27 2.10
C THR A 150 -1.61 -4.05 1.88
N GLY A 151 -2.21 -3.04 2.54
CA GLY A 151 -3.64 -2.73 2.40
C GLY A 151 -4.04 -2.40 0.96
N HIS A 152 -3.34 -1.48 0.32
CA HIS A 152 -3.58 -1.10 -1.08
C HIS A 152 -3.26 -2.22 -2.06
N THR A 153 -2.17 -2.95 -1.84
CA THR A 153 -1.81 -4.10 -2.69
C THR A 153 -2.86 -5.19 -2.62
N LEU A 154 -3.29 -5.53 -1.42
CA LEU A 154 -4.31 -6.53 -1.20
C LEU A 154 -5.60 -6.14 -1.92
N ARG A 155 -6.05 -4.90 -1.75
CA ARG A 155 -7.21 -4.35 -2.43
C ARG A 155 -7.06 -4.43 -3.95
N MET A 156 -5.96 -3.96 -4.51
CA MET A 156 -5.68 -4.04 -5.94
C MET A 156 -5.72 -5.48 -6.47
N LEU A 157 -5.21 -6.46 -5.72
CA LEU A 157 -5.24 -7.87 -6.11
C LEU A 157 -6.61 -8.53 -5.89
N GLN A 158 -7.49 -7.96 -5.08
CA GLN A 158 -8.87 -8.39 -4.87
C GLN A 158 -9.84 -7.82 -5.92
N LEU A 159 -9.55 -6.62 -6.45
CA LEU A 159 -10.40 -5.91 -7.40
C LEU A 159 -10.83 -6.77 -8.62
N PRO A 160 -9.95 -7.59 -9.27
CA PRO A 160 -10.34 -8.42 -10.40
C PRO A 160 -11.51 -9.33 -10.06
N SER A 161 -11.43 -10.01 -8.92
CA SER A 161 -12.46 -10.92 -8.46
C SER A 161 -13.74 -10.18 -8.08
N ALA A 162 -13.61 -9.06 -7.33
CA ALA A 162 -14.74 -8.25 -6.90
C ALA A 162 -15.51 -7.66 -8.09
N TRP A 163 -14.81 -7.05 -9.06
CA TRP A 163 -15.44 -6.50 -10.25
C TRP A 163 -15.99 -7.57 -11.18
N SER A 164 -15.30 -8.69 -11.36
CA SER A 164 -15.82 -9.80 -12.16
C SER A 164 -17.13 -10.36 -11.60
N THR A 165 -17.22 -10.48 -10.28
CA THR A 165 -18.45 -10.92 -9.60
C THR A 165 -19.54 -9.87 -9.73
N PHE A 166 -19.25 -8.60 -9.42
CA PHE A 166 -20.21 -7.50 -9.53
C PHE A 166 -20.79 -7.38 -10.94
N ILE A 167 -19.95 -7.37 -12.00
CA ILE A 167 -20.39 -7.29 -13.40
C ILE A 167 -21.26 -8.50 -13.78
N SER A 168 -20.98 -9.69 -13.23
CA SER A 168 -21.76 -10.89 -13.55
C SER A 168 -23.14 -10.93 -12.87
N GLU A 169 -23.30 -10.22 -11.75
CA GLU A 169 -24.53 -10.17 -10.94
C GLU A 169 -25.34 -8.89 -11.19
N SER A 170 -24.73 -7.84 -11.77
CA SER A 170 -25.38 -6.57 -12.07
C SER A 170 -26.42 -6.74 -13.17
N THR A 171 -27.63 -6.28 -12.93
CA THR A 171 -28.76 -6.34 -13.88
C THR A 171 -29.14 -4.96 -14.40
N HIS A 172 -28.86 -3.90 -13.64
CA HIS A 172 -29.25 -2.53 -13.96
C HIS A 172 -28.05 -1.63 -14.32
N GLY A 173 -26.81 -2.14 -14.15
CA GLY A 173 -25.59 -1.35 -14.36
C GLY A 173 -25.43 -0.24 -13.31
N ALA A 174 -26.04 -0.45 -12.14
CA ALA A 174 -26.00 0.52 -11.04
C ALA A 174 -24.62 0.50 -10.39
N SER A 175 -23.82 1.51 -10.67
CA SER A 175 -22.59 1.81 -9.94
C SER A 175 -22.30 3.30 -10.03
N CYS A 176 -21.41 3.81 -9.18
CA CYS A 176 -20.91 5.18 -9.26
C CYS A 176 -20.28 5.51 -10.64
N LEU A 177 -19.91 4.49 -11.41
CA LEU A 177 -19.33 4.60 -12.76
C LEU A 177 -20.38 4.42 -13.86
N GLY A 178 -21.58 3.91 -13.54
CA GLY A 178 -22.67 3.70 -14.47
C GLY A 178 -22.32 2.73 -15.63
N GLN A 179 -23.19 2.73 -16.65
CA GLN A 179 -22.99 1.93 -17.88
C GLN A 179 -21.82 2.41 -18.74
N LEU A 180 -21.22 3.55 -18.39
CA LEU A 180 -20.13 4.18 -19.14
C LEU A 180 -18.77 3.57 -18.86
N SER A 181 -18.64 2.71 -17.87
CA SER A 181 -17.35 2.27 -17.35
C SER A 181 -16.52 1.37 -18.28
N GLY A 182 -17.11 0.81 -19.35
CA GLY A 182 -16.40 -0.14 -20.24
C GLY A 182 -15.90 -1.42 -19.52
N LEU A 183 -16.29 -1.62 -18.26
CA LEU A 183 -15.82 -2.71 -17.40
C LEU A 183 -16.23 -4.09 -17.96
N GLU A 184 -17.38 -4.17 -18.59
CA GLU A 184 -17.88 -5.42 -19.14
C GLU A 184 -16.99 -5.93 -20.27
N GLU A 185 -16.46 -5.02 -21.09
CA GLU A 185 -15.53 -5.35 -22.19
C GLU A 185 -14.20 -5.91 -21.65
N ARG A 186 -13.79 -5.49 -20.46
CA ARG A 186 -12.53 -5.91 -19.80
C ARG A 186 -12.67 -7.16 -18.91
N LYS A 187 -13.86 -7.71 -18.75
CA LYS A 187 -14.11 -8.90 -17.91
C LYS A 187 -13.19 -10.08 -18.24
N GLY A 188 -12.92 -10.29 -19.53
CA GLY A 188 -11.99 -11.32 -19.99
C GLY A 188 -10.56 -11.09 -19.50
N ILE A 189 -10.09 -9.84 -19.52
CA ILE A 189 -8.76 -9.43 -19.05
C ILE A 189 -8.65 -9.64 -17.53
N TYR A 190 -9.66 -9.26 -16.77
CA TYR A 190 -9.68 -9.45 -15.33
C TYR A 190 -9.62 -10.93 -14.93
N LYS A 191 -10.40 -11.77 -15.61
CA LYS A 191 -10.35 -13.22 -15.42
C LYS A 191 -8.95 -13.77 -15.69
N GLN A 192 -8.33 -13.39 -16.81
CA GLN A 192 -6.97 -13.81 -17.16
C GLN A 192 -5.95 -13.31 -16.13
N ALA A 193 -6.10 -12.09 -15.60
CA ALA A 193 -5.24 -11.57 -14.54
C ALA A 193 -5.31 -12.43 -13.26
N VAL A 194 -6.54 -12.81 -12.82
CA VAL A 194 -6.75 -13.72 -11.68
C VAL A 194 -6.09 -15.08 -11.92
N GLU A 195 -6.27 -15.65 -13.12
CA GLU A 195 -5.67 -16.93 -13.50
C GLU A 195 -4.13 -16.87 -13.48
N THR A 196 -3.55 -15.77 -13.98
CA THR A 196 -2.10 -15.56 -13.97
C THR A 196 -1.56 -15.40 -12.56
N LEU A 197 -2.22 -14.60 -11.72
CA LEU A 197 -1.84 -14.38 -10.32
C LEU A 197 -1.89 -15.65 -9.48
N SER A 198 -2.88 -16.52 -9.71
CA SER A 198 -3.03 -17.79 -9.00
C SER A 198 -2.16 -18.93 -9.55
N ASN A 199 -1.56 -18.74 -10.73
CA ASN A 199 -0.67 -19.73 -11.34
C ASN A 199 0.70 -19.75 -10.62
N THR A 200 0.95 -20.76 -9.83
CA THR A 200 2.18 -20.91 -9.03
C THR A 200 3.46 -21.03 -9.85
N SER A 201 3.38 -21.44 -11.11
CA SER A 201 4.53 -21.50 -12.02
C SER A 201 4.82 -20.16 -12.71
N ALA A 202 3.82 -19.27 -12.80
CA ALA A 202 3.95 -17.96 -13.42
C ALA A 202 4.21 -16.85 -12.41
N THR A 203 3.64 -16.95 -11.22
CA THR A 203 3.63 -15.87 -10.22
C THR A 203 4.25 -16.31 -8.91
N ARG A 204 5.05 -15.46 -8.31
CA ARG A 204 5.59 -15.59 -6.95
C ARG A 204 5.42 -14.30 -6.18
N LEU A 205 4.95 -14.43 -4.95
CA LEU A 205 4.84 -13.35 -4.00
C LEU A 205 6.05 -13.34 -3.07
N VAL A 206 6.69 -12.20 -2.94
CA VAL A 206 7.79 -11.95 -2.03
C VAL A 206 7.26 -11.07 -0.88
N LEU A 207 6.99 -11.70 0.25
CA LEU A 207 6.62 -11.00 1.47
C LEU A 207 7.87 -10.40 2.08
N VAL A 208 7.92 -9.08 2.19
CA VAL A 208 9.04 -8.37 2.83
C VAL A 208 8.61 -7.91 4.21
N SER A 209 9.42 -8.26 5.21
CA SER A 209 9.20 -7.86 6.60
C SER A 209 10.49 -7.39 7.25
N ARG A 210 10.38 -6.78 8.43
CA ARG A 210 11.51 -6.51 9.33
C ARG A 210 11.45 -7.48 10.51
N PRO A 211 12.57 -7.71 11.22
CA PRO A 211 12.59 -8.53 12.41
C PRO A 211 11.96 -7.79 13.60
N GLU A 212 10.69 -7.43 13.46
CA GLU A 212 9.87 -6.71 14.42
C GLU A 212 8.48 -7.35 14.50
N ILE A 213 7.87 -7.35 15.69
CA ILE A 213 6.60 -8.07 15.94
C ILE A 213 5.47 -7.60 15.03
N SER A 214 5.30 -6.27 14.88
CA SER A 214 4.21 -5.71 14.10
C SER A 214 4.34 -6.00 12.58
N PRO A 215 5.49 -5.77 11.91
CA PRO A 215 5.66 -6.16 10.51
C PRO A 215 5.51 -7.66 10.25
N LEU A 216 5.93 -8.52 11.19
CA LEU A 216 5.77 -9.97 11.06
C LEU A 216 4.31 -10.42 11.16
N LYS A 217 3.54 -9.84 12.09
CA LYS A 217 2.10 -10.09 12.19
C LYS A 217 1.35 -9.63 10.94
N GLU A 218 1.72 -8.45 10.42
CA GLU A 218 1.14 -7.92 9.19
C GLU A 218 1.46 -8.81 7.98
N ALA A 219 2.71 -9.28 7.86
CA ALA A 219 3.07 -10.23 6.82
C ALA A 219 2.28 -11.54 6.90
N ALA A 220 2.03 -12.07 8.10
CA ALA A 220 1.22 -13.27 8.30
C ALA A 220 -0.23 -13.05 7.88
N ARG A 221 -0.84 -11.93 8.29
CA ARG A 221 -2.20 -11.56 7.90
C ARG A 221 -2.32 -11.46 6.38
N SER A 222 -1.46 -10.67 5.75
CA SER A 222 -1.46 -10.46 4.30
C SER A 222 -1.21 -11.75 3.52
N SER A 223 -0.32 -12.61 4.03
CA SER A 223 -0.09 -13.94 3.47
C SER A 223 -1.37 -14.76 3.42
N SER A 224 -2.09 -14.83 4.55
CA SER A 224 -3.34 -15.61 4.66
C SER A 224 -4.43 -15.06 3.73
N GLU A 225 -4.58 -13.74 3.67
CA GLU A 225 -5.55 -13.08 2.80
C GLU A 225 -5.24 -13.33 1.31
N LEU A 226 -3.96 -13.26 0.91
CA LEU A 226 -3.53 -13.53 -0.46
C LEU A 226 -3.64 -15.03 -0.83
N GLN A 227 -3.46 -15.93 0.13
CA GLN A 227 -3.74 -17.35 -0.09
C GLN A 227 -5.21 -17.63 -0.40
N LEU A 228 -6.15 -16.93 0.26
CA LEU A 228 -7.58 -17.03 -0.02
C LEU A 228 -7.91 -16.59 -1.46
N LEU A 229 -7.14 -15.66 -2.02
CA LEU A 229 -7.24 -15.25 -3.42
C LEU A 229 -6.54 -16.21 -4.40
N GLY A 230 -5.98 -17.31 -3.92
CA GLY A 230 -5.30 -18.30 -4.74
C GLY A 230 -3.79 -18.06 -4.95
N ILE A 231 -3.23 -16.98 -4.41
CA ILE A 231 -1.79 -16.65 -4.54
C ILE A 231 -0.98 -17.47 -3.52
N LYS A 232 -0.67 -18.72 -3.87
CA LYS A 232 -0.08 -19.71 -2.94
C LYS A 232 1.44 -19.79 -2.99
N ASN A 233 2.07 -19.39 -4.10
CA ASN A 233 3.52 -19.45 -4.25
C ASN A 233 4.17 -18.23 -3.58
N GLN A 234 4.51 -18.36 -2.30
CA GLN A 234 5.00 -17.28 -1.46
C GLN A 234 6.38 -17.58 -0.89
N LEU A 235 7.19 -16.55 -0.64
CA LEU A 235 8.42 -16.60 0.14
C LEU A 235 8.51 -15.37 1.06
N LEU A 236 9.29 -15.49 2.13
CA LEU A 236 9.47 -14.42 3.11
C LEU A 236 10.91 -13.90 3.09
N VAL A 237 11.07 -12.59 3.01
CA VAL A 237 12.37 -11.90 3.16
C VAL A 237 12.33 -11.04 4.41
N ILE A 238 13.20 -11.36 5.37
CA ILE A 238 13.41 -10.57 6.57
C ILE A 238 14.53 -9.58 6.32
N ASN A 239 14.19 -8.31 6.16
CA ASN A 239 15.12 -7.24 5.85
C ASN A 239 15.62 -6.54 7.12
N GLY A 240 16.89 -6.17 7.16
CA GLY A 240 17.49 -5.37 8.21
C GLY A 240 17.90 -6.16 9.45
N ILE A 241 18.38 -7.39 9.26
CA ILE A 241 18.91 -8.21 10.37
C ILE A 241 20.29 -7.71 10.79
N LEU A 242 20.44 -7.40 12.07
CA LEU A 242 21.74 -7.07 12.65
C LEU A 242 22.62 -8.33 12.69
N GLN A 243 23.66 -8.38 11.86
CA GLN A 243 24.57 -9.51 11.78
C GLN A 243 25.69 -9.47 12.81
N GLN A 244 26.20 -8.26 13.09
CA GLN A 244 27.30 -8.06 14.02
C GLN A 244 26.80 -7.33 15.28
N LEU A 245 26.86 -8.02 16.40
CA LEU A 245 26.53 -7.45 17.70
C LEU A 245 27.76 -6.73 18.27
N ASN A 246 27.63 -5.44 18.55
CA ASN A 246 28.58 -4.72 19.39
C ASN A 246 28.10 -4.78 20.84
N GLU A 247 28.72 -5.66 21.64
CA GLU A 247 28.36 -5.85 23.04
C GLU A 247 28.66 -4.63 23.93
N ALA A 248 29.57 -3.76 23.51
CA ALA A 248 29.91 -2.53 24.24
C ALA A 248 28.90 -1.40 23.98
N ASP A 249 28.06 -1.51 22.95
CA ASP A 249 27.06 -0.52 22.59
C ASP A 249 25.65 -0.97 23.01
N ASP A 250 25.02 -0.17 23.90
CA ASP A 250 23.67 -0.44 24.40
C ASP A 250 22.61 -0.47 23.31
N VAL A 251 22.72 0.37 22.30
CA VAL A 251 21.75 0.43 21.18
C VAL A 251 21.84 -0.86 20.36
N SER A 252 23.05 -1.31 20.05
CA SER A 252 23.30 -2.56 19.35
C SER A 252 22.72 -3.75 20.11
N ARG A 253 22.98 -3.85 21.43
CA ARG A 253 22.45 -4.92 22.28
C ARG A 253 20.91 -4.92 22.33
N GLN A 254 20.30 -3.77 22.55
CA GLN A 254 18.84 -3.64 22.63
C GLN A 254 18.18 -3.97 21.28
N LEU A 255 18.76 -3.50 20.17
CA LEU A 255 18.28 -3.81 18.82
C LEU A 255 18.37 -5.32 18.57
N HIS A 256 19.51 -5.94 18.84
CA HIS A 256 19.68 -7.38 18.69
C HIS A 256 18.66 -8.17 19.51
N ASN A 257 18.52 -7.86 20.79
CA ASN A 257 17.59 -8.57 21.67
C ASN A 257 16.13 -8.41 21.20
N ARG A 258 15.75 -7.23 20.76
CA ARG A 258 14.41 -6.96 20.21
C ARG A 258 14.17 -7.77 18.93
N GLN A 259 15.14 -7.83 18.02
CA GLN A 259 15.06 -8.62 16.81
C GLN A 259 14.94 -10.12 17.11
N GLN A 260 15.78 -10.66 18.03
CA GLN A 260 15.71 -12.06 18.44
C GLN A 260 14.35 -12.42 19.05
N LYS A 261 13.83 -11.57 19.93
CA LYS A 261 12.50 -11.77 20.52
C LYS A 261 11.40 -11.76 19.47
N ALA A 262 11.47 -10.88 18.49
CA ALA A 262 10.50 -10.81 17.40
C ALA A 262 10.55 -12.05 16.50
N LEU A 263 11.75 -12.55 16.17
CA LEU A 263 11.94 -13.76 15.37
C LEU A 263 11.50 -15.03 16.11
N GLN A 264 11.73 -15.11 17.44
CA GLN A 264 11.23 -16.21 18.27
C GLN A 264 9.71 -16.22 18.38
N GLY A 265 9.09 -15.04 18.40
CA GLY A 265 7.63 -14.87 18.45
C GLY A 265 6.97 -14.73 17.07
N MET A 266 7.66 -15.11 15.99
CA MET A 266 7.12 -15.05 14.65
C MET A 266 5.88 -15.94 14.50
N PRO A 267 4.81 -15.46 13.83
CA PRO A 267 3.63 -16.28 13.55
C PRO A 267 3.98 -17.58 12.83
N ALA A 268 3.37 -18.68 13.27
CA ALA A 268 3.68 -20.04 12.80
C ALA A 268 3.44 -20.20 11.30
N GLU A 269 2.44 -19.52 10.77
CA GLU A 269 2.03 -19.54 9.37
C GLU A 269 3.20 -19.10 8.44
N LEU A 270 4.03 -18.16 8.89
CA LEU A 270 5.17 -17.69 8.11
C LEU A 270 6.31 -18.73 8.03
N SER A 271 6.36 -19.68 8.97
CA SER A 271 7.40 -20.71 9.02
C SER A 271 7.26 -21.77 7.91
N GLU A 272 6.12 -21.82 7.24
CA GLU A 272 5.86 -22.75 6.14
C GLU A 272 6.52 -22.31 4.82
N TYR A 273 6.93 -21.04 4.72
CA TYR A 273 7.51 -20.49 3.49
C TYR A 273 9.04 -20.58 3.47
N PRO A 274 9.64 -20.63 2.27
CA PRO A 274 11.08 -20.38 2.12
C PRO A 274 11.41 -19.00 2.69
N MET A 275 12.40 -18.96 3.60
CA MET A 275 12.72 -17.75 4.35
C MET A 275 14.15 -17.31 4.11
N TYR A 276 14.31 -16.06 3.76
CA TYR A 276 15.59 -15.42 3.46
C TYR A 276 15.82 -14.20 4.34
N SER A 277 17.08 -13.81 4.51
CA SER A 277 17.47 -12.64 5.29
C SER A 277 18.32 -11.68 4.48
N VAL A 278 18.10 -10.40 4.70
CA VAL A 278 18.95 -9.31 4.21
C VAL A 278 19.52 -8.58 5.42
N PRO A 279 20.86 -8.37 5.48
CA PRO A 279 21.51 -7.67 6.59
C PRO A 279 21.04 -6.21 6.68
N LEU A 280 21.09 -5.68 7.92
CA LEU A 280 21.00 -4.24 8.14
C LEU A 280 22.24 -3.58 7.54
N ARG A 281 22.02 -2.62 6.65
CA ARG A 281 23.10 -1.89 5.99
C ARG A 281 23.31 -0.53 6.66
N SER A 282 24.56 -0.07 6.67
CA SER A 282 24.98 1.21 7.25
C SER A 282 24.87 2.38 6.26
N TYR A 283 24.46 2.13 5.02
CA TYR A 283 24.35 3.10 3.95
C TYR A 283 22.91 3.21 3.42
N ASN A 284 22.58 4.33 2.81
CA ASN A 284 21.30 4.54 2.16
C ASN A 284 21.23 3.80 0.81
N LEU A 285 20.06 3.29 0.48
CA LEU A 285 19.80 2.59 -0.79
C LEU A 285 19.15 3.56 -1.80
N SER A 286 19.78 4.73 -1.98
CA SER A 286 19.30 5.84 -2.79
C SER A 286 20.02 5.96 -4.16
N ASP A 287 20.87 5.00 -4.49
CA ASP A 287 21.59 4.96 -5.77
C ASP A 287 21.86 3.52 -6.23
N ILE A 288 22.13 3.36 -7.52
CA ILE A 288 22.33 2.04 -8.16
C ILE A 288 23.55 1.32 -7.59
N ALA A 289 24.62 2.03 -7.23
CA ALA A 289 25.81 1.40 -6.67
C ALA A 289 25.53 0.73 -5.31
N ASN A 290 24.80 1.44 -4.44
CA ASN A 290 24.38 0.92 -3.15
C ASN A 290 23.33 -0.19 -3.28
N ILE A 291 22.46 -0.12 -4.27
CA ILE A 291 21.51 -1.21 -4.61
C ILE A 291 22.28 -2.46 -5.02
N ARG A 292 23.31 -2.37 -5.87
CA ARG A 292 24.19 -3.51 -6.22
C ARG A 292 24.91 -4.08 -5.01
N ARG A 293 25.45 -3.20 -4.14
CA ARG A 293 26.13 -3.62 -2.89
C ARG A 293 25.19 -4.36 -1.94
N MET A 294 23.90 -4.06 -1.95
CA MET A 294 22.93 -4.67 -1.03
C MET A 294 22.93 -6.20 -1.09
N LEU A 295 23.04 -6.80 -2.27
CA LEU A 295 22.96 -8.25 -2.47
C LEU A 295 24.33 -8.94 -2.47
N TYR A 296 25.41 -8.23 -2.82
CA TYR A 296 26.70 -8.88 -3.15
C TYR A 296 27.86 -8.52 -2.22
N SER A 297 27.68 -7.55 -1.32
CA SER A 297 28.81 -7.07 -0.50
C SER A 297 28.55 -7.23 0.99
N ASP A 298 29.46 -7.92 1.66
CA ASP A 298 29.64 -7.90 3.11
C ASP A 298 30.56 -6.75 3.58
N SER A 299 30.93 -5.84 2.66
CA SER A 299 31.89 -4.78 2.95
C SER A 299 31.41 -3.85 4.03
N LEU A 300 32.30 -3.67 4.97
CA LEU A 300 32.25 -2.83 6.14
C LEU A 300 31.84 -1.40 5.85
N ALA A 301 31.28 -0.79 6.87
CA ALA A 301 30.85 0.60 6.91
C ALA A 301 31.86 1.54 6.27
N ASP A 302 31.37 2.40 5.38
CA ASP A 302 32.04 3.68 5.14
C ASP A 302 32.07 4.41 6.49
N ASP A 303 33.17 5.03 6.85
CA ASP A 303 33.30 5.87 8.06
C ASP A 303 32.34 7.05 7.93
N ILE A 304 31.11 6.86 8.36
CA ILE A 304 30.10 7.92 8.36
C ILE A 304 30.43 8.85 9.54
N CYS A 305 30.98 10.01 9.23
CA CYS A 305 31.15 11.06 10.21
C CYS A 305 29.76 11.60 10.61
N TYR A 306 29.29 11.22 11.81
CA TYR A 306 28.04 11.73 12.35
C TYR A 306 28.16 13.21 12.69
N GLN A 307 27.34 14.03 12.02
CA GLN A 307 27.18 15.45 12.38
C GLN A 307 25.88 15.58 13.19
N PRO A 308 25.93 15.97 14.45
CA PRO A 308 24.71 16.17 15.23
C PRO A 308 23.88 17.31 14.64
N VAL A 309 22.59 17.07 14.46
CA VAL A 309 21.64 18.10 14.02
C VAL A 309 21.48 19.10 15.17
N SER A 310 21.98 20.32 14.99
CA SER A 310 21.81 21.40 15.95
C SER A 310 20.51 22.16 15.67
N GLY A 311 19.79 22.57 16.72
CA GLY A 311 18.62 23.45 16.63
C GLY A 311 17.28 22.77 16.32
N ALA A 312 17.20 21.43 16.35
CA ALA A 312 15.93 20.73 16.30
C ALA A 312 15.11 20.99 17.57
N LYS A 313 13.84 21.38 17.39
CA LYS A 313 12.89 21.50 18.51
C LYS A 313 12.53 20.11 19.04
N SER A 314 12.28 20.01 20.34
CA SER A 314 11.82 18.77 20.96
C SER A 314 10.35 18.49 20.65
N ILE A 315 9.90 17.25 20.89
CA ILE A 315 8.47 16.91 20.81
C ILE A 315 7.65 17.70 21.85
N ASP A 316 8.25 18.05 23.00
CA ASP A 316 7.59 18.88 24.02
C ASP A 316 7.32 20.29 23.50
N ASP A 317 8.27 20.89 22.78
CA ASP A 317 8.08 22.20 22.14
C ASP A 317 6.94 22.15 21.11
N LEU A 318 6.89 21.08 20.29
CA LEU A 318 5.81 20.87 19.31
C LEU A 318 4.45 20.76 20.02
N VAL A 319 4.35 19.92 21.04
CA VAL A 319 3.08 19.70 21.76
C VAL A 319 2.61 20.97 22.46
N ASN A 320 3.51 21.73 23.08
CA ASN A 320 3.19 23.02 23.68
C ASN A 320 2.70 24.03 22.65
N ASP A 321 3.30 24.06 21.46
CA ASP A 321 2.87 24.93 20.35
C ASP A 321 1.47 24.55 19.87
N LEU A 322 1.20 23.25 19.64
CA LEU A 322 -0.12 22.75 19.27
C LEU A 322 -1.20 23.13 20.29
N TYR A 323 -0.91 22.93 21.58
CA TYR A 323 -1.84 23.22 22.66
C TYR A 323 -2.12 24.71 22.81
N THR A 324 -1.08 25.54 22.79
CA THR A 324 -1.21 27.01 22.96
C THR A 324 -1.80 27.72 21.74
N SER A 325 -1.53 27.20 20.53
CA SER A 325 -2.10 27.73 19.30
C SER A 325 -3.56 27.28 19.06
N GLY A 326 -4.13 26.48 19.95
CA GLY A 326 -5.53 26.04 19.89
C GLY A 326 -5.84 25.13 18.69
N LYS A 327 -4.85 24.41 18.19
CA LYS A 327 -5.07 23.43 17.09
C LYS A 327 -5.94 22.28 17.59
N ARG A 328 -6.97 21.94 16.81
CA ARG A 328 -7.95 20.93 17.18
C ARG A 328 -7.80 19.61 16.42
N VAL A 329 -7.25 19.64 15.22
CA VAL A 329 -6.99 18.45 14.41
C VAL A 329 -5.49 18.39 14.10
N VAL A 330 -4.88 17.25 14.38
CA VAL A 330 -3.45 17.01 14.18
C VAL A 330 -3.29 15.73 13.35
N PHE A 331 -2.67 15.84 12.19
CA PHE A 331 -2.33 14.71 11.34
C PHE A 331 -0.86 14.35 11.48
N THR A 332 -0.55 13.06 11.66
CA THR A 332 0.79 12.54 11.49
C THR A 332 0.91 11.88 10.13
N MET A 333 1.68 12.50 9.24
CA MET A 333 1.83 12.08 7.84
C MET A 333 3.30 11.78 7.53
N GLY A 334 3.51 10.90 6.57
CA GLY A 334 4.86 10.56 6.11
C GLY A 334 4.93 9.16 5.50
N LYS A 335 6.06 8.82 4.92
CA LYS A 335 6.31 7.49 4.33
C LYS A 335 6.24 6.39 5.39
N GLY A 336 5.94 5.16 4.96
CA GLY A 336 5.89 4.00 5.85
C GLY A 336 7.17 3.79 6.65
N GLY A 337 7.04 3.46 7.95
CA GLY A 337 8.18 3.14 8.83
C GLY A 337 8.92 4.33 9.45
N VAL A 338 8.50 5.57 9.19
CA VAL A 338 9.14 6.78 9.75
C VAL A 338 8.73 7.08 11.20
N GLY A 339 7.78 6.33 11.76
CA GLY A 339 7.33 6.46 13.15
C GLY A 339 6.07 7.29 13.36
N LYS A 340 5.20 7.45 12.34
CA LYS A 340 3.93 8.19 12.43
C LYS A 340 3.11 7.79 13.66
N THR A 341 2.77 6.51 13.79
CA THR A 341 1.98 5.96 14.89
C THR A 341 2.62 6.22 16.26
N THR A 342 3.94 6.12 16.35
CA THR A 342 4.68 6.41 17.59
C THR A 342 4.55 7.88 17.96
N LEU A 343 4.72 8.78 16.99
CA LEU A 343 4.60 10.23 17.20
C LEU A 343 3.16 10.63 17.52
N ALA A 344 2.17 10.09 16.80
CA ALA A 344 0.75 10.34 17.09
C ALA A 344 0.39 9.97 18.54
N THR A 345 0.83 8.78 18.97
CA THR A 345 0.60 8.30 20.33
C THR A 345 1.28 9.19 21.37
N GLU A 346 2.53 9.58 21.15
CA GLU A 346 3.28 10.44 22.08
C GLU A 346 2.68 11.85 22.14
N ILE A 347 2.28 12.43 21.01
CA ILE A 347 1.57 13.72 20.94
C ILE A 347 0.27 13.65 21.77
N ALA A 348 -0.55 12.60 21.53
CA ALA A 348 -1.80 12.41 22.26
C ALA A 348 -1.58 12.30 23.78
N LEU A 349 -0.61 11.50 24.20
CA LEU A 349 -0.25 11.34 25.63
C LEU A 349 0.21 12.64 26.27
N LYS A 350 1.02 13.43 25.56
CA LYS A 350 1.52 14.71 26.10
C LYS A 350 0.44 15.79 26.12
N LEU A 351 -0.43 15.87 25.11
CA LEU A 351 -1.58 16.78 25.12
C LEU A 351 -2.54 16.47 26.28
N THR A 352 -2.77 15.19 26.56
CA THR A 352 -3.60 14.78 27.72
C THR A 352 -2.96 15.20 29.06
N LYS A 353 -1.64 15.09 29.18
CA LYS A 353 -0.91 15.59 30.38
C LYS A 353 -1.03 17.10 30.57
N LEU A 354 -1.22 17.86 29.50
CA LEU A 354 -1.50 19.31 29.55
C LEU A 354 -2.98 19.62 29.89
N GLY A 355 -3.82 18.61 30.08
CA GLY A 355 -5.22 18.75 30.44
C GLY A 355 -6.18 18.80 29.25
N ALA A 356 -5.72 18.55 28.02
CA ALA A 356 -6.58 18.45 26.88
C ALA A 356 -7.40 17.15 26.90
N LYS A 357 -8.65 17.22 26.44
CA LYS A 357 -9.41 16.03 26.05
C LYS A 357 -8.94 15.61 24.66
N VAL A 358 -8.49 14.39 24.52
CA VAL A 358 -7.84 13.92 23.28
C VAL A 358 -8.51 12.65 22.74
N HIS A 359 -8.76 12.66 21.42
CA HIS A 359 -9.20 11.51 20.66
C HIS A 359 -8.08 11.10 19.69
N LEU A 360 -7.52 9.93 19.89
CA LEU A 360 -6.52 9.34 19.00
C LEU A 360 -7.19 8.33 18.07
N THR A 361 -7.04 8.52 16.78
CA THR A 361 -7.59 7.58 15.77
C THR A 361 -6.54 7.21 14.75
N THR A 362 -6.74 6.08 14.07
CA THR A 362 -5.90 5.68 12.94
C THR A 362 -6.74 5.35 11.72
N THR A 363 -6.21 5.73 10.55
CA THR A 363 -6.74 5.30 9.25
C THR A 363 -5.98 4.09 8.69
N ASP A 364 -4.95 3.57 9.43
CA ASP A 364 -4.24 2.36 9.04
C ASP A 364 -5.10 1.12 9.35
N PRO A 365 -5.54 0.35 8.35
CA PRO A 365 -6.32 -0.87 8.56
C PRO A 365 -5.62 -1.89 9.46
N ALA A 366 -4.29 -1.85 9.52
CA ALA A 366 -3.49 -2.73 10.35
C ALA A 366 -3.58 -2.43 11.87
N ASN A 367 -4.15 -1.28 12.23
CA ASN A 367 -4.44 -0.85 13.60
C ASN A 367 -3.35 -1.18 14.63
N HIS A 368 -2.27 -0.40 14.63
CA HIS A 368 -1.10 -0.62 15.52
C HIS A 368 -1.14 0.21 16.81
N LEU A 369 -2.28 0.86 17.10
CA LEU A 369 -2.42 1.64 18.32
C LEU A 369 -2.38 0.74 19.57
N ASN A 370 -1.65 1.20 20.60
CA ASN A 370 -1.65 0.53 21.89
C ASN A 370 -2.83 1.01 22.74
N TYR A 371 -3.97 0.35 22.58
CA TYR A 371 -5.22 0.69 23.27
C TYR A 371 -5.08 0.70 24.79
N ASP A 372 -4.40 -0.29 25.37
CA ASP A 372 -4.24 -0.40 26.82
C ASP A 372 -3.50 0.80 27.42
N LEU A 373 -2.46 1.28 26.75
CA LEU A 373 -1.70 2.44 27.17
C LEU A 373 -2.53 3.72 27.04
N ALA A 374 -3.23 3.89 25.94
CA ALA A 374 -4.02 5.08 25.67
C ALA A 374 -5.23 5.18 26.62
N ILE A 375 -5.98 4.11 26.84
CA ILE A 375 -7.14 4.08 27.74
C ILE A 375 -6.70 4.36 29.19
N LYS A 376 -5.61 3.76 29.66
CA LYS A 376 -5.06 4.03 30.99
C LYS A 376 -4.64 5.49 31.20
N SER A 377 -4.36 6.18 30.10
CA SER A 377 -3.95 7.61 30.11
C SER A 377 -5.12 8.57 29.90
N GLY A 378 -6.36 8.10 29.84
CA GLY A 378 -7.56 8.94 29.66
C GLY A 378 -7.78 9.45 28.22
N ILE A 379 -7.15 8.80 27.23
CA ILE A 379 -7.32 9.10 25.81
C ILE A 379 -8.47 8.28 25.26
N THR A 380 -9.38 8.91 24.51
CA THR A 380 -10.36 8.19 23.68
C THR A 380 -9.64 7.63 22.46
N VAL A 381 -9.77 6.34 22.19
CA VAL A 381 -9.15 5.70 21.02
C VAL A 381 -10.20 5.08 20.14
N SER A 382 -10.09 5.29 18.84
CA SER A 382 -10.91 4.61 17.84
C SER A 382 -10.07 4.16 16.65
N HIS A 383 -10.63 3.27 15.86
CA HIS A 383 -10.19 2.96 14.52
C HIS A 383 -11.43 2.82 13.62
N ILE A 384 -11.24 2.98 12.34
CA ILE A 384 -12.31 2.75 11.37
C ILE A 384 -12.26 1.28 10.96
N ASP A 385 -13.25 0.51 11.41
CA ASP A 385 -13.47 -0.86 10.93
C ASP A 385 -14.26 -0.79 9.63
N GLU A 386 -13.60 -1.06 8.51
CA GLU A 386 -14.19 -0.92 7.16
C GLU A 386 -15.46 -1.78 6.98
N ALA A 387 -15.51 -2.99 7.56
CA ALA A 387 -16.66 -3.85 7.43
C ALA A 387 -17.86 -3.32 8.24
N GLU A 388 -17.61 -2.85 9.47
CA GLU A 388 -18.65 -2.28 10.34
C GLU A 388 -19.21 -0.97 9.73
N VAL A 389 -18.35 -0.06 9.29
CA VAL A 389 -18.83 1.22 8.71
C VAL A 389 -19.56 1.02 7.39
N LEU A 390 -19.16 0.02 6.58
CA LEU A 390 -19.85 -0.34 5.35
C LEU A 390 -21.27 -0.83 5.65
N GLU A 391 -21.45 -1.74 6.60
CA GLU A 391 -22.78 -2.24 6.97
C GLU A 391 -23.66 -1.16 7.59
N ASN A 392 -23.08 -0.30 8.42
CA ASN A 392 -23.82 0.85 8.99
C ASN A 392 -24.29 1.81 7.90
N TYR A 393 -23.41 2.12 6.92
CA TYR A 393 -23.74 2.97 5.78
C TYR A 393 -24.86 2.37 4.92
N LYS A 394 -24.76 1.09 4.57
CA LYS A 394 -25.79 0.37 3.81
C LYS A 394 -27.14 0.41 4.51
N ASN A 395 -27.17 0.14 5.83
CA ASN A 395 -28.38 0.16 6.60
C ASN A 395 -29.00 1.57 6.69
N GLU A 396 -28.20 2.61 6.79
CA GLU A 396 -28.67 4.01 6.77
C GLU A 396 -29.28 4.38 5.42
N VAL A 397 -28.61 4.03 4.31
CA VAL A 397 -29.13 4.31 2.95
C VAL A 397 -30.44 3.56 2.73
N ARG A 398 -30.52 2.26 3.10
CA ARG A 398 -31.75 1.47 3.01
C ARG A 398 -32.89 2.08 3.80
N SER A 399 -32.62 2.50 5.03
CA SER A 399 -33.65 3.09 5.88
C SER A 399 -34.19 4.40 5.29
N LYS A 400 -33.31 5.27 4.80
CA LYS A 400 -33.72 6.54 4.16
C LYS A 400 -34.49 6.31 2.87
N ALA A 401 -34.07 5.37 2.04
CA ALA A 401 -34.70 5.05 0.78
C ALA A 401 -36.08 4.42 0.97
N ALA A 402 -36.25 3.54 1.97
CA ALA A 402 -37.54 2.91 2.28
C ALA A 402 -38.67 3.91 2.65
N GLU A 403 -38.32 5.11 3.10
CA GLU A 403 -39.31 6.14 3.44
C GLU A 403 -39.91 6.85 2.21
N THR A 404 -39.20 6.88 1.08
CA THR A 404 -39.56 7.78 -0.05
C THR A 404 -39.60 7.09 -1.40
N MET A 405 -39.06 5.84 -1.54
CA MET A 405 -38.83 5.21 -2.83
C MET A 405 -39.74 4.01 -3.07
N THR A 406 -39.93 3.66 -4.35
CA THR A 406 -40.71 2.50 -4.78
C THR A 406 -39.89 1.19 -4.62
N ALA A 407 -40.55 0.03 -4.77
CA ALA A 407 -39.86 -1.26 -4.72
C ALA A 407 -38.84 -1.42 -5.86
N GLU A 408 -39.11 -0.85 -7.05
CA GLU A 408 -38.22 -0.88 -8.19
C GLU A 408 -36.97 0.02 -7.96
N ASP A 409 -37.16 1.19 -7.36
CA ASP A 409 -36.06 2.07 -6.96
C ASP A 409 -35.17 1.42 -5.90
N MET A 410 -35.76 0.63 -4.99
CA MET A 410 -35.01 -0.09 -3.95
C MET A 410 -34.11 -1.20 -4.53
N GLU A 411 -34.54 -1.88 -5.61
CA GLU A 411 -33.69 -2.86 -6.28
C GLU A 411 -32.46 -2.18 -6.92
N TYR A 412 -32.64 -0.99 -7.46
CA TYR A 412 -31.54 -0.20 -8.02
C TYR A 412 -30.54 0.23 -6.95
N ILE A 413 -31.04 0.69 -5.79
CA ILE A 413 -30.19 1.07 -4.64
C ILE A 413 -29.44 -0.15 -4.09
N GLU A 414 -30.08 -1.30 -3.95
CA GLU A 414 -29.42 -2.51 -3.48
C GLU A 414 -28.31 -2.99 -4.41
N GLU A 415 -28.46 -2.76 -5.72
CA GLU A 415 -27.40 -3.04 -6.69
C GLU A 415 -26.22 -2.07 -6.50
N ASP A 416 -26.48 -0.76 -6.37
CA ASP A 416 -25.43 0.26 -6.13
C ASP A 416 -24.68 0.03 -4.81
N LEU A 417 -25.40 -0.34 -3.75
CA LEU A 417 -24.80 -0.69 -2.45
C LEU A 417 -23.90 -1.92 -2.46
N ARG A 418 -23.95 -2.74 -3.51
CA ARG A 418 -23.01 -3.86 -3.73
C ARG A 418 -21.75 -3.43 -4.49
N SER A 419 -21.73 -2.23 -5.04
CA SER A 419 -20.58 -1.69 -5.73
C SER A 419 -19.35 -1.61 -4.78
N PRO A 420 -18.15 -1.97 -5.26
CA PRO A 420 -16.91 -1.80 -4.50
C PRO A 420 -16.68 -0.36 -4.00
N CYS A 421 -17.17 0.65 -4.73
CA CYS A 421 -17.06 2.07 -4.36
C CYS A 421 -17.81 2.43 -3.08
N THR A 422 -18.86 1.70 -2.73
CA THR A 422 -19.68 1.97 -1.54
C THR A 422 -18.86 1.87 -0.25
N GLN A 423 -17.86 0.98 -0.22
CA GLN A 423 -16.95 0.85 0.93
C GLN A 423 -16.14 2.13 1.16
N GLU A 424 -15.64 2.77 0.12
CA GLU A 424 -14.88 4.02 0.25
C GLU A 424 -15.72 5.17 0.77
N ILE A 425 -16.94 5.28 0.26
CA ILE A 425 -17.89 6.30 0.73
C ILE A 425 -18.18 6.13 2.21
N ALA A 426 -18.38 4.88 2.65
CA ALA A 426 -18.64 4.56 4.05
C ALA A 426 -17.46 4.93 4.96
N VAL A 427 -16.24 4.58 4.54
CA VAL A 427 -15.00 4.91 5.28
C VAL A 427 -14.79 6.42 5.34
N PHE A 428 -14.98 7.13 4.23
CA PHE A 428 -14.84 8.58 4.20
C PHE A 428 -15.86 9.29 5.11
N LYS A 429 -17.11 8.81 5.14
CA LYS A 429 -18.15 9.34 6.03
C LYS A 429 -17.76 9.14 7.50
N ALA A 430 -17.32 7.94 7.87
CA ALA A 430 -16.86 7.67 9.24
C ALA A 430 -15.67 8.54 9.64
N PHE A 431 -14.75 8.80 8.72
CA PHE A 431 -13.64 9.72 8.93
C PHE A 431 -14.13 11.16 9.19
N ALA A 432 -15.07 11.68 8.39
CA ALA A 432 -15.65 13.00 8.58
C ALA A 432 -16.31 13.14 9.97
N GLU A 433 -17.06 12.13 10.42
CA GLU A 433 -17.69 12.10 11.74
C GLU A 433 -16.67 12.12 12.90
N ILE A 434 -15.46 11.55 12.69
CA ILE A 434 -14.38 11.65 13.67
C ILE A 434 -13.80 13.07 13.72
N VAL A 435 -13.63 13.72 12.58
CA VAL A 435 -13.11 15.09 12.49
C VAL A 435 -14.08 16.08 13.14
N ASP A 436 -15.39 15.87 13.02
CA ASP A 436 -16.41 16.71 13.66
C ASP A 436 -16.32 16.71 15.20
N LYS A 437 -15.75 15.67 15.80
CA LYS A 437 -15.49 15.65 17.26
C LYS A 437 -14.48 16.70 17.71
N ALA A 438 -13.69 17.27 16.79
CA ALA A 438 -12.72 18.33 17.09
C ALA A 438 -13.35 19.60 17.70
N ASP A 439 -14.65 19.79 17.62
CA ASP A 439 -15.36 20.87 18.32
C ASP A 439 -15.20 20.78 19.85
N ASN A 440 -15.09 19.58 20.40
CA ASN A 440 -15.09 19.32 21.83
C ASN A 440 -13.78 18.73 22.38
N GLU A 441 -12.90 18.23 21.52
CA GLU A 441 -11.65 17.54 21.89
C GLU A 441 -10.57 17.78 20.83
N ILE A 442 -9.31 17.46 21.15
CA ILE A 442 -8.24 17.48 20.15
C ILE A 442 -8.21 16.12 19.48
N VAL A 443 -8.40 16.07 18.18
CA VAL A 443 -8.35 14.85 17.38
C VAL A 443 -6.93 14.69 16.82
N VAL A 444 -6.26 13.60 17.18
CA VAL A 444 -4.95 13.21 16.63
C VAL A 444 -5.16 12.02 15.70
N ILE A 445 -4.77 12.18 14.45
CA ILE A 445 -5.00 11.21 13.38
C ILE A 445 -3.68 10.64 12.91
N ASP A 446 -3.52 9.33 13.13
CA ASP A 446 -2.40 8.54 12.58
C ASP A 446 -2.80 8.07 11.19
N THR A 447 -2.12 8.56 10.16
CA THR A 447 -2.42 8.16 8.78
C THR A 447 -1.68 6.89 8.36
N ALA A 448 -2.27 6.13 7.43
CA ALA A 448 -1.69 4.94 6.85
C ALA A 448 -0.35 5.21 6.11
#